data_ee97a6f34d0bc8628c3995f464ec16a1
#
_entry.id   ee97a6f34d0bc8628c3995f464ec16a1
#
_cell.length_a   1.000
_cell.length_b   1.000
_cell.length_c   1.000
_cell.angle_alpha   90.00
_cell.angle_beta   90.00
_cell.angle_gamma   90.00
#
_symmetry.space_group_name_H-M   'P 1'
#
loop_
_entity.id
_entity.type
_entity.pdbx_description
1 polymer ?
#
loop_
_entity_poly.entity_id
_entity_poly.type
_entity_poly.pdbx_seq_one_letter_code
_entity_poly.pdbx_strand_id
1 'polypeptide(L)'
;MKTLQFNVPTMRGQSLTIQEDILETFYPHFHRHQEAQLMWIKKGKGVLIVEDTLHPFKENDIFFLGANQPHVFKSASQDGFSNESRSVSIFFDPNGKLKSLFSLEEFESLNQFIYNNSRGFKVPNSYFSQIAERVCLLKSADQMDKLMHFFYLLRALANISREAEALCNERVEVAFDTMHGSNRINIICNYIKEHYKDEITLEDVADHANLTPQAFCRYFKKHCGVTFVTYLNRIRVKEVCNQLNEDHLDSVSFIAYNCGFNSITNFNRVFKQIVGCNPKEYVQQYKQTLYSVI
;
A
#
# COMPACT_ATOMS: atom_id res chain seq x y z
N MET A 1 -5.90 1.32 -17.83
CA MET A 1 -6.30 2.46 -16.96
C MET A 1 -5.06 3.09 -16.36
N LYS A 2 -5.06 4.41 -16.09
CA LYS A 2 -3.94 5.07 -15.39
C LYS A 2 -4.03 4.71 -13.90
N THR A 3 -3.00 4.08 -13.35
CA THR A 3 -2.95 3.70 -11.93
C THR A 3 -2.51 4.90 -11.11
N LEU A 4 -3.31 5.30 -10.13
CA LEU A 4 -2.98 6.35 -9.18
C LEU A 4 -2.17 5.76 -8.01
N GLN A 5 -1.23 6.54 -7.46
CA GLN A 5 -0.61 6.20 -6.18
C GLN A 5 -1.50 6.75 -5.07
N PHE A 6 -2.07 5.86 -4.28
CA PHE A 6 -2.86 6.20 -3.11
C PHE A 6 -1.97 6.14 -1.86
N ASN A 7 -2.13 7.09 -0.97
CA ASN A 7 -1.45 7.07 0.33
C ASN A 7 -2.48 6.75 1.40
N VAL A 8 -2.29 5.60 2.04
CA VAL A 8 -3.14 5.20 3.17
C VAL A 8 -2.91 6.18 4.32
N PRO A 9 -3.96 6.81 4.86
CA PRO A 9 -3.83 7.69 6.02
C PRO A 9 -3.37 6.87 7.22
N THR A 10 -2.10 7.01 7.60
CA THR A 10 -1.54 6.34 8.78
C THR A 10 -1.39 7.36 9.91
N MET A 11 -1.95 7.07 11.09
CA MET A 11 -1.68 7.89 12.26
C MET A 11 -0.23 7.73 12.71
N ARG A 12 0.37 8.83 13.18
CA ARG A 12 1.77 8.86 13.65
C ARG A 12 1.97 7.80 14.76
N GLY A 13 2.98 6.97 14.61
CA GLY A 13 3.29 5.95 15.61
C GLY A 13 2.61 4.60 15.39
N GLN A 14 1.57 4.50 14.59
CA GLN A 14 0.89 3.23 14.33
C GLN A 14 1.62 2.38 13.29
N SER A 15 1.67 1.08 13.52
CA SER A 15 2.18 0.06 12.58
C SER A 15 1.08 -0.55 11.71
N LEU A 16 -0.18 -0.36 12.12
CA LEU A 16 -1.39 -0.86 11.48
C LEU A 16 -2.39 0.28 11.35
N THR A 17 -3.09 0.33 10.23
CA THR A 17 -4.23 1.23 10.04
C THR A 17 -5.49 0.38 9.86
N ILE A 18 -6.50 0.62 10.70
CA ILE A 18 -7.81 0.00 10.58
C ILE A 18 -8.79 1.11 10.23
N GLN A 19 -9.42 0.96 9.08
CA GLN A 19 -10.35 1.95 8.54
C GLN A 19 -11.70 1.30 8.32
N GLU A 20 -12.76 1.93 8.80
CA GLU A 20 -14.14 1.55 8.51
C GLU A 20 -14.76 2.64 7.63
N ASP A 21 -15.19 2.25 6.44
CA ASP A 21 -15.77 3.17 5.48
C ASP A 21 -17.27 2.92 5.37
N ILE A 22 -18.04 4.02 5.42
CA ILE A 22 -19.48 4.07 5.11
C ILE A 22 -19.64 5.12 4.03
N LEU A 23 -19.82 4.67 2.79
CA LEU A 23 -19.82 5.52 1.61
C LEU A 23 -21.03 5.20 0.72
N GLU A 24 -21.42 6.13 -0.12
CA GLU A 24 -22.41 5.85 -1.17
C GLU A 24 -21.87 4.85 -2.20
N THR A 25 -20.59 4.96 -2.54
CA THR A 25 -19.87 4.03 -3.43
C THR A 25 -18.46 3.83 -2.92
N PHE A 26 -17.86 2.67 -3.19
CA PHE A 26 -16.45 2.46 -2.92
C PHE A 26 -15.57 3.42 -3.71
N TYR A 27 -14.33 3.66 -3.24
CA TYR A 27 -13.38 4.56 -3.89
C TYR A 27 -13.22 4.22 -5.39
N PRO A 28 -13.58 5.13 -6.31
CA PRO A 28 -13.82 4.76 -7.71
C PRO A 28 -12.57 4.73 -8.59
N HIS A 29 -11.41 5.11 -8.05
CA HIS A 29 -10.20 5.24 -8.85
C HIS A 29 -9.32 4.01 -8.78
N PHE A 30 -8.81 3.56 -9.92
CA PHE A 30 -7.82 2.50 -10.01
C PHE A 30 -6.51 2.98 -9.41
N HIS A 31 -6.08 2.36 -8.31
CA HIS A 31 -4.97 2.83 -7.50
C HIS A 31 -4.12 1.68 -6.97
N ARG A 32 -2.98 2.03 -6.38
CA ARG A 32 -2.12 1.16 -5.60
C ARG A 32 -1.54 1.91 -4.41
N HIS A 33 -1.19 1.21 -3.37
CA HIS A 33 -0.52 1.72 -2.17
C HIS A 33 0.57 0.75 -1.71
N GLN A 34 1.51 1.21 -0.88
CA GLN A 34 2.64 0.40 -0.42
C GLN A 34 2.25 -0.68 0.58
N GLU A 35 1.17 -0.48 1.27
CA GLU A 35 0.65 -1.37 2.29
C GLU A 35 0.00 -2.60 1.62
N ALA A 36 0.09 -3.76 2.28
CA ALA A 36 -0.85 -4.85 2.04
C ALA A 36 -2.18 -4.50 2.70
N GLN A 37 -3.29 -4.95 2.12
CA GLN A 37 -4.64 -4.65 2.59
C GLN A 37 -5.45 -5.92 2.77
N LEU A 38 -6.11 -6.06 3.91
CA LEU A 38 -7.24 -6.96 4.07
C LEU A 38 -8.51 -6.12 4.03
N MET A 39 -9.43 -6.40 3.11
CA MET A 39 -10.69 -5.68 2.98
C MET A 39 -11.87 -6.62 3.15
N TRP A 40 -12.72 -6.35 4.14
CA TRP A 40 -13.99 -7.01 4.37
C TRP A 40 -15.14 -6.14 3.88
N ILE A 41 -15.92 -6.65 2.94
CA ILE A 41 -17.15 -6.01 2.43
C ILE A 41 -18.29 -6.32 3.41
N LYS A 42 -18.66 -5.35 4.25
CA LYS A 42 -19.76 -5.50 5.21
C LYS A 42 -21.12 -5.28 4.57
N LYS A 43 -21.19 -4.41 3.55
CA LYS A 43 -22.40 -4.11 2.78
C LYS A 43 -22.01 -3.62 1.39
N GLY A 44 -22.75 -4.04 0.39
CA GLY A 44 -22.55 -3.66 -1.01
C GLY A 44 -22.14 -4.84 -1.89
N LYS A 45 -22.24 -4.60 -3.19
CA LYS A 45 -21.87 -5.55 -4.25
C LYS A 45 -21.25 -4.81 -5.43
N GLY A 46 -20.45 -5.49 -6.21
CA GLY A 46 -19.80 -4.89 -7.35
C GLY A 46 -18.74 -5.77 -7.97
N VAL A 47 -17.72 -5.12 -8.55
CA VAL A 47 -16.58 -5.79 -9.19
C VAL A 47 -15.28 -5.20 -8.64
N LEU A 48 -14.45 -6.05 -8.07
CA LEU A 48 -13.06 -5.75 -7.77
C LEU A 48 -12.25 -5.97 -9.05
N ILE A 49 -11.55 -4.93 -9.50
CA ILE A 49 -10.59 -5.01 -10.59
C ILE A 49 -9.21 -5.04 -9.96
N VAL A 50 -8.46 -6.10 -10.19
CA VAL A 50 -7.07 -6.23 -9.76
C VAL A 50 -6.20 -6.39 -10.99
N GLU A 51 -5.29 -5.45 -11.22
CA GLU A 51 -4.49 -5.41 -12.47
C GLU A 51 -5.39 -5.42 -13.72
N ASP A 52 -5.53 -6.56 -14.38
CA ASP A 52 -6.34 -6.80 -15.58
C ASP A 52 -7.46 -7.86 -15.36
N THR A 53 -7.63 -8.35 -14.13
CA THR A 53 -8.62 -9.36 -13.77
C THR A 53 -9.85 -8.76 -13.08
N LEU A 54 -11.00 -9.39 -13.27
CA LEU A 54 -12.31 -8.96 -12.74
C LEU A 54 -12.84 -9.99 -11.76
N HIS A 55 -13.14 -9.56 -10.55
CA HIS A 55 -13.66 -10.42 -9.48
C HIS A 55 -14.97 -9.84 -8.95
N PRO A 56 -16.12 -10.49 -9.17
CA PRO A 56 -17.36 -10.05 -8.55
C PRO A 56 -17.26 -10.18 -7.03
N PHE A 57 -17.78 -9.16 -6.34
CA PHE A 57 -17.87 -9.18 -4.88
C PHE A 57 -19.29 -8.88 -4.39
N LYS A 58 -19.57 -9.37 -3.21
CA LYS A 58 -20.81 -9.16 -2.49
C LYS A 58 -20.56 -9.00 -0.99
N GLU A 59 -21.62 -8.73 -0.25
CA GLU A 59 -21.58 -8.70 1.21
C GLU A 59 -20.97 -9.98 1.80
N ASN A 60 -20.12 -9.79 2.81
CA ASN A 60 -19.34 -10.80 3.51
C ASN A 60 -18.15 -11.39 2.73
N ASP A 61 -17.85 -10.87 1.54
CA ASP A 61 -16.58 -11.21 0.90
C ASP A 61 -15.41 -10.51 1.60
N ILE A 62 -14.30 -11.24 1.73
CA ILE A 62 -13.04 -10.73 2.29
C ILE A 62 -11.94 -10.95 1.26
N PHE A 63 -11.13 -9.91 1.01
CA PHE A 63 -10.03 -9.92 0.06
C PHE A 63 -8.73 -9.56 0.76
N PHE A 64 -7.68 -10.30 0.49
CA PHE A 64 -6.30 -9.91 0.78
C PHE A 64 -5.69 -9.36 -0.50
N LEU A 65 -5.15 -8.16 -0.45
CA LEU A 65 -4.46 -7.49 -1.54
C LEU A 65 -2.99 -7.30 -1.17
N GLY A 66 -2.11 -7.65 -2.09
CA GLY A 66 -0.67 -7.52 -1.88
C GLY A 66 -0.20 -6.05 -1.89
N ALA A 67 0.95 -5.81 -1.29
CA ALA A 67 1.60 -4.50 -1.32
C ALA A 67 1.88 -4.05 -2.77
N ASN A 68 1.57 -2.79 -3.08
CA ASN A 68 1.71 -2.19 -4.42
C ASN A 68 0.84 -2.82 -5.52
N GLN A 69 -0.12 -3.66 -5.20
CA GLN A 69 -1.01 -4.28 -6.17
C GLN A 69 -2.04 -3.27 -6.68
N PRO A 70 -2.11 -2.99 -8.01
CA PRO A 70 -3.09 -2.08 -8.57
C PRO A 70 -4.50 -2.65 -8.49
N HIS A 71 -5.44 -1.89 -7.92
CA HIS A 71 -6.81 -2.35 -7.74
C HIS A 71 -7.84 -1.23 -7.66
N VAL A 72 -9.12 -1.59 -7.80
CA VAL A 72 -10.29 -0.73 -7.52
C VAL A 72 -11.53 -1.58 -7.23
N PHE A 73 -12.30 -1.18 -6.22
CA PHE A 73 -13.62 -1.72 -5.94
C PHE A 73 -14.67 -0.83 -6.61
N LYS A 74 -15.35 -1.35 -7.63
CA LYS A 74 -16.44 -0.65 -8.32
C LYS A 74 -17.78 -1.16 -7.82
N SER A 75 -18.56 -0.29 -7.19
CA SER A 75 -19.93 -0.59 -6.80
C SER A 75 -20.80 -0.86 -8.04
N ALA A 76 -21.67 -1.85 -7.97
CA ALA A 76 -22.72 -2.03 -8.97
C ALA A 76 -23.76 -0.92 -8.83
N SER A 77 -24.08 -0.23 -9.92
CA SER A 77 -25.18 0.73 -9.96
C SER A 77 -26.50 -0.01 -9.65
N GLN A 78 -27.25 0.49 -8.68
CA GLN A 78 -28.63 0.05 -8.46
C GLN A 78 -29.56 1.23 -8.68
N ASP A 79 -30.44 1.12 -9.67
CA ASP A 79 -31.52 2.09 -9.88
C ASP A 79 -32.48 2.03 -8.67
N GLY A 80 -32.59 3.14 -7.95
CA GLY A 80 -33.73 3.42 -7.06
C GLY A 80 -33.60 3.11 -5.57
N PHE A 81 -32.45 2.63 -5.03
CA PHE A 81 -32.25 2.43 -3.58
C PHE A 81 -30.95 3.06 -3.09
N SER A 82 -30.91 3.46 -1.82
CA SER A 82 -29.71 4.04 -1.21
C SER A 82 -28.49 3.11 -1.36
N ASN A 83 -27.54 3.53 -2.16
CA ASN A 83 -26.29 2.82 -2.41
C ASN A 83 -25.33 3.02 -1.23
N GLU A 84 -25.62 2.40 -0.08
CA GLU A 84 -24.67 2.43 1.03
C GLU A 84 -23.70 1.25 0.91
N SER A 85 -22.43 1.55 0.77
CA SER A 85 -21.32 0.60 0.79
C SER A 85 -20.62 0.70 2.15
N ARG A 86 -20.40 -0.44 2.80
CA ARG A 86 -19.64 -0.50 4.08
C ARG A 86 -18.50 -1.49 3.97
N SER A 87 -17.33 -1.09 4.44
CA SER A 87 -16.17 -1.98 4.49
C SER A 87 -15.33 -1.75 5.74
N VAL A 88 -14.55 -2.76 6.08
CA VAL A 88 -13.45 -2.65 7.05
C VAL A 88 -12.17 -3.01 6.30
N SER A 89 -11.22 -2.10 6.30
CA SER A 89 -9.89 -2.29 5.73
C SER A 89 -8.82 -2.29 6.81
N ILE A 90 -7.90 -3.24 6.73
CA ILE A 90 -6.71 -3.32 7.57
C ILE A 90 -5.51 -3.17 6.66
N PHE A 91 -4.73 -2.10 6.87
CA PHE A 91 -3.53 -1.81 6.10
C PHE A 91 -2.29 -2.01 6.96
N PHE A 92 -1.25 -2.61 6.39
CA PHE A 92 0.06 -2.74 7.03
C PHE A 92 1.18 -2.74 5.98
N ASP A 93 2.29 -2.09 6.31
CA ASP A 93 3.48 -2.12 5.48
C ASP A 93 4.47 -3.16 6.06
N PRO A 94 4.69 -4.31 5.39
CA PRO A 94 5.62 -5.33 5.87
C PRO A 94 7.08 -4.82 5.89
N ASN A 95 7.40 -3.82 5.08
CA ASN A 95 8.72 -3.18 5.04
C ASN A 95 8.80 -1.89 5.87
N GLY A 96 7.72 -1.53 6.56
CA GLY A 96 7.61 -0.37 7.42
C GLY A 96 8.03 -0.66 8.86
N LYS A 97 7.25 -0.18 9.83
CA LYS A 97 7.54 -0.31 11.27
C LYS A 97 7.59 -1.75 11.77
N LEU A 98 6.88 -2.67 11.13
CA LEU A 98 6.87 -4.10 11.48
C LEU A 98 8.06 -4.88 10.91
N LYS A 99 8.91 -4.26 10.09
CA LYS A 99 10.01 -4.94 9.40
C LYS A 99 10.92 -5.71 10.37
N SER A 100 11.28 -5.09 11.50
CA SER A 100 12.15 -5.73 12.50
C SER A 100 11.52 -6.98 13.12
N LEU A 101 10.19 -7.01 13.30
CA LEU A 101 9.49 -8.19 13.79
C LEU A 101 9.43 -9.27 12.72
N PHE A 102 9.12 -8.92 11.48
CA PHE A 102 9.09 -9.89 10.37
C PHE A 102 10.48 -10.47 10.03
N SER A 103 11.57 -9.85 10.49
CA SER A 103 12.92 -10.40 10.33
C SER A 103 13.33 -11.43 11.39
N LEU A 104 12.52 -11.64 12.43
CA LEU A 104 12.74 -12.69 13.41
C LEU A 104 12.42 -14.07 12.82
N GLU A 105 13.15 -15.10 13.22
CA GLU A 105 12.99 -16.47 12.73
C GLU A 105 11.57 -17.01 13.00
N GLU A 106 10.98 -16.66 14.14
CA GLU A 106 9.62 -17.05 14.53
C GLU A 106 8.54 -16.50 13.59
N PHE A 107 8.85 -15.44 12.83
CA PHE A 107 7.94 -14.81 11.87
C PHE A 107 8.23 -15.20 10.42
N GLU A 108 9.21 -16.07 10.16
CA GLU A 108 9.58 -16.46 8.79
C GLU A 108 8.39 -16.98 8.00
N SER A 109 7.54 -17.82 8.60
CA SER A 109 6.34 -18.35 7.95
C SER A 109 5.34 -17.27 7.53
N LEU A 110 5.21 -16.19 8.33
CA LEU A 110 4.35 -15.06 8.01
C LEU A 110 4.98 -14.17 6.94
N ASN A 111 6.29 -14.00 6.98
CA ASN A 111 7.03 -13.28 5.94
C ASN A 111 6.89 -13.97 4.58
N GLN A 112 7.06 -15.29 4.55
CA GLN A 112 6.84 -16.12 3.36
C GLN A 112 5.37 -16.04 2.90
N PHE A 113 4.40 -16.06 3.80
CA PHE A 113 2.99 -15.86 3.47
C PHE A 113 2.76 -14.54 2.73
N ILE A 114 3.26 -13.42 3.26
CA ILE A 114 3.10 -12.10 2.64
C ILE A 114 3.75 -12.06 1.26
N TYR A 115 4.94 -12.61 1.13
CA TYR A 115 5.67 -12.68 -0.14
C TYR A 115 4.93 -13.53 -1.18
N ASN A 116 4.53 -14.74 -0.83
CA ASN A 116 3.87 -15.69 -1.72
C ASN A 116 2.46 -15.23 -2.15
N ASN A 117 1.82 -14.38 -1.36
CA ASN A 117 0.49 -13.85 -1.65
C ASN A 117 0.50 -12.38 -2.11
N SER A 118 1.59 -11.93 -2.70
CA SER A 118 1.71 -10.58 -3.28
C SER A 118 0.68 -10.31 -4.40
N ARG A 119 0.10 -11.36 -4.98
CA ARG A 119 -0.97 -11.29 -6.00
C ARG A 119 -2.38 -11.20 -5.42
N GLY A 120 -2.49 -11.18 -4.11
CA GLY A 120 -3.76 -11.18 -3.42
C GLY A 120 -4.58 -12.45 -3.61
N PHE A 121 -5.60 -12.62 -2.80
CA PHE A 121 -6.56 -13.72 -2.91
C PHE A 121 -7.90 -13.33 -2.27
N LYS A 122 -8.96 -14.04 -2.67
CA LYS A 122 -10.26 -13.99 -2.00
C LYS A 122 -10.29 -15.05 -0.91
N VAL A 123 -10.67 -14.68 0.31
CA VAL A 123 -10.90 -15.65 1.41
C VAL A 123 -12.07 -16.56 1.03
N PRO A 124 -11.90 -17.88 1.02
CA PRO A 124 -13.01 -18.80 0.76
C PRO A 124 -14.15 -18.63 1.77
N ASN A 125 -15.39 -18.69 1.30
CA ASN A 125 -16.57 -18.42 2.12
C ASN A 125 -16.68 -19.33 3.36
N SER A 126 -16.13 -20.55 3.31
CA SER A 126 -16.06 -21.49 4.43
C SER A 126 -15.30 -20.92 5.64
N TYR A 127 -14.38 -19.98 5.41
CA TYR A 127 -13.54 -19.37 6.45
C TYR A 127 -14.01 -17.96 6.85
N PHE A 128 -15.11 -17.47 6.26
CA PHE A 128 -15.62 -16.13 6.53
C PHE A 128 -15.77 -15.84 8.03
N SER A 129 -16.52 -16.68 8.75
CA SER A 129 -16.79 -16.46 10.19
C SER A 129 -15.51 -16.40 11.02
N GLN A 130 -14.55 -17.26 10.73
CA GLN A 130 -13.26 -17.30 11.43
C GLN A 130 -12.46 -16.01 11.22
N ILE A 131 -12.41 -15.50 9.97
CA ILE A 131 -11.64 -14.29 9.67
C ILE A 131 -12.38 -13.05 10.15
N ALA A 132 -13.70 -12.97 9.98
CA ALA A 132 -14.53 -11.87 10.46
C ALA A 132 -14.43 -11.68 11.98
N GLU A 133 -14.46 -12.78 12.75
CA GLU A 133 -14.25 -12.75 14.20
C GLU A 133 -12.89 -12.14 14.56
N ARG A 134 -11.81 -12.57 13.90
CA ARG A 134 -10.46 -12.04 14.14
C ARG A 134 -10.35 -10.56 13.78
N VAL A 135 -11.01 -10.12 12.71
CA VAL A 135 -11.08 -8.70 12.35
C VAL A 135 -11.83 -7.90 13.42
N CYS A 136 -12.92 -8.43 13.99
CA CYS A 136 -13.65 -7.80 15.08
C CYS A 136 -12.80 -7.68 16.35
N LEU A 137 -12.10 -8.75 16.75
CA LEU A 137 -11.19 -8.74 17.90
C LEU A 137 -10.07 -7.71 17.70
N LEU A 138 -9.45 -7.69 16.53
CA LEU A 138 -8.41 -6.71 16.18
C LEU A 138 -8.92 -5.27 16.26
N LYS A 139 -10.15 -5.02 15.78
CA LYS A 139 -10.75 -3.68 15.77
C LYS A 139 -11.02 -3.16 17.19
N SER A 140 -11.45 -4.03 18.11
CA SER A 140 -11.81 -3.68 19.50
C SER A 140 -10.62 -3.65 20.46
N ALA A 141 -9.46 -4.16 20.06
CA ALA A 141 -8.28 -4.28 20.90
C ALA A 141 -7.45 -3.00 20.97
N ASP A 142 -6.71 -2.85 22.06
CA ASP A 142 -5.80 -1.73 22.28
C ASP A 142 -4.33 -2.15 22.17
N GLN A 143 -3.51 -1.20 21.70
CA GLN A 143 -2.03 -1.25 21.71
C GLN A 143 -1.45 -2.65 21.45
N MET A 144 -0.93 -3.33 22.48
CA MET A 144 -0.26 -4.62 22.35
C MET A 144 -1.21 -5.73 21.92
N ASP A 145 -2.42 -5.77 22.45
CA ASP A 145 -3.42 -6.78 22.09
C ASP A 145 -3.82 -6.63 20.61
N LYS A 146 -3.90 -5.41 20.11
CA LYS A 146 -4.11 -5.14 18.68
C LYS A 146 -3.01 -5.78 17.82
N LEU A 147 -1.76 -5.65 18.22
CA LEU A 147 -0.63 -6.26 17.51
C LEU A 147 -0.68 -7.78 17.57
N MET A 148 -1.01 -8.35 18.73
CA MET A 148 -1.17 -9.80 18.89
C MET A 148 -2.30 -10.34 18.02
N HIS A 149 -3.49 -9.70 18.06
CA HIS A 149 -4.62 -10.08 17.21
C HIS A 149 -4.30 -9.96 15.73
N PHE A 150 -3.50 -8.98 15.33
CA PHE A 150 -3.03 -8.84 13.95
C PHE A 150 -2.17 -10.04 13.52
N PHE A 151 -1.21 -10.49 14.32
CA PHE A 151 -0.41 -11.67 14.00
C PHE A 151 -1.23 -12.96 13.98
N TYR A 152 -2.20 -13.10 14.87
CA TYR A 152 -3.15 -14.21 14.82
C TYR A 152 -4.02 -14.19 13.57
N LEU A 153 -4.43 -13.01 13.11
CA LEU A 153 -5.15 -12.84 11.84
C LEU A 153 -4.26 -13.23 10.66
N LEU A 154 -3.02 -12.74 10.58
CA LEU A 154 -2.07 -13.12 9.52
C LEU A 154 -1.82 -14.63 9.50
N ARG A 155 -1.64 -15.25 10.66
CA ARG A 155 -1.47 -16.71 10.77
C ARG A 155 -2.69 -17.48 10.26
N ALA A 156 -3.89 -17.00 10.56
CA ALA A 156 -5.12 -17.60 10.03
C ALA A 156 -5.18 -17.47 8.51
N LEU A 157 -4.88 -16.30 7.96
CA LEU A 157 -4.82 -16.06 6.52
C LEU A 157 -3.73 -16.93 5.84
N ALA A 158 -2.57 -17.10 6.46
CA ALA A 158 -1.51 -17.96 5.95
C ALA A 158 -1.95 -19.42 5.79
N ASN A 159 -2.72 -19.93 6.74
CA ASN A 159 -3.26 -21.29 6.67
C ASN A 159 -4.30 -21.44 5.54
N ILE A 160 -5.13 -20.42 5.35
CA ILE A 160 -6.22 -20.41 4.38
C ILE A 160 -5.71 -20.17 2.96
N SER A 161 -4.66 -19.37 2.79
CA SER A 161 -4.15 -18.97 1.48
C SER A 161 -3.74 -20.13 0.58
N ARG A 162 -3.45 -21.30 1.16
CA ARG A 162 -3.11 -22.52 0.41
C ARG A 162 -4.30 -23.10 -0.36
N GLU A 163 -5.52 -22.80 0.08
CA GLU A 163 -6.77 -23.24 -0.53
C GLU A 163 -7.46 -22.12 -1.31
N ALA A 164 -6.91 -20.91 -1.24
CA ALA A 164 -7.48 -19.73 -1.86
C ALA A 164 -6.99 -19.56 -3.30
N GLU A 165 -7.88 -19.10 -4.16
CA GLU A 165 -7.55 -18.75 -5.54
C GLU A 165 -6.94 -17.35 -5.59
N ALA A 166 -5.79 -17.21 -6.26
CA ALA A 166 -5.11 -15.93 -6.45
C ALA A 166 -5.96 -15.01 -7.34
N LEU A 167 -5.94 -13.70 -7.03
CA LEU A 167 -6.68 -12.70 -7.80
C LEU A 167 -6.06 -12.37 -9.15
N CYS A 168 -4.80 -12.72 -9.37
CA CYS A 168 -4.13 -12.50 -10.66
C CYS A 168 -3.47 -13.79 -11.12
N ASN A 169 -3.48 -14.01 -12.44
CA ASN A 169 -2.71 -15.10 -13.06
C ASN A 169 -1.21 -14.89 -12.85
N GLU A 170 -0.44 -15.98 -12.94
CA GLU A 170 1.01 -15.85 -12.93
C GLU A 170 1.45 -14.94 -14.07
N ARG A 171 1.90 -13.73 -13.74
CA ARG A 171 2.91 -13.15 -14.60
C ARG A 171 4.06 -14.13 -14.60
N VAL A 172 4.61 -14.43 -15.76
CA VAL A 172 5.93 -15.01 -15.83
C VAL A 172 6.85 -14.01 -15.13
N GLU A 173 6.92 -14.13 -13.82
CA GLU A 173 7.97 -13.46 -13.06
C GLU A 173 9.25 -14.06 -13.63
N VAL A 174 10.02 -13.22 -14.32
CA VAL A 174 11.43 -13.51 -14.55
C VAL A 174 11.94 -13.88 -13.18
N ALA A 175 12.21 -15.17 -12.99
CA ALA A 175 12.61 -15.78 -11.73
C ALA A 175 13.54 -14.79 -11.01
N PHE A 176 13.12 -14.31 -9.85
CA PHE A 176 14.03 -13.60 -8.96
C PHE A 176 15.09 -14.62 -8.62
N ASP A 177 16.23 -14.42 -9.21
CA ASP A 177 17.43 -15.21 -9.01
C ASP A 177 17.76 -15.14 -7.52
N THR A 178 17.22 -16.14 -6.82
CA THR A 178 17.34 -16.32 -5.38
C THR A 178 18.81 -16.60 -5.11
N MET A 179 19.46 -15.67 -4.50
CA MET A 179 20.51 -15.72 -3.48
C MET A 179 21.59 -14.64 -3.53
N HIS A 180 21.84 -13.94 -4.67
CA HIS A 180 22.89 -12.90 -4.69
C HIS A 180 22.41 -11.53 -5.18
N GLY A 181 21.27 -11.42 -5.86
CA GLY A 181 20.70 -10.17 -6.37
C GLY A 181 19.80 -9.43 -5.37
N SER A 182 19.09 -10.15 -4.49
CA SER A 182 18.13 -9.56 -3.55
C SER A 182 18.77 -8.67 -2.48
N ASN A 183 19.99 -8.98 -2.07
CA ASN A 183 20.68 -8.17 -1.05
C ASN A 183 21.12 -6.81 -1.62
N ARG A 184 21.63 -6.75 -2.85
CA ARG A 184 22.10 -5.50 -3.46
C ARG A 184 20.96 -4.51 -3.73
N ILE A 185 19.84 -4.95 -4.29
CA ILE A 185 18.70 -4.03 -4.55
C ILE A 185 18.07 -3.53 -3.24
N ASN A 186 18.02 -4.37 -2.21
CA ASN A 186 17.55 -3.95 -0.89
C ASN A 186 18.48 -2.92 -0.24
N ILE A 187 19.80 -3.08 -0.35
CA ILE A 187 20.79 -2.10 0.11
C ILE A 187 20.57 -0.77 -0.61
N ILE A 188 20.44 -0.78 -1.94
CA ILE A 188 20.17 0.41 -2.75
C ILE A 188 18.86 1.10 -2.33
N CYS A 189 17.78 0.35 -2.22
CA CYS A 189 16.47 0.90 -1.84
C CYS A 189 16.48 1.46 -0.41
N ASN A 190 17.19 0.83 0.52
CA ASN A 190 17.34 1.34 1.88
C ASN A 190 18.17 2.63 1.90
N TYR A 191 19.30 2.67 1.20
CA TYR A 191 20.09 3.89 1.06
C TYR A 191 19.24 5.06 0.54
N ILE A 192 18.46 4.85 -0.52
CA ILE A 192 17.56 5.88 -1.06
C ILE A 192 16.52 6.32 -0.02
N LYS A 193 15.97 5.38 0.77
CA LYS A 193 14.98 5.67 1.82
C LYS A 193 15.57 6.44 3.00
N GLU A 194 16.83 6.24 3.31
CA GLU A 194 17.52 6.93 4.40
C GLU A 194 17.93 8.34 4.00
N HIS A 195 18.29 8.53 2.72
CA HIS A 195 18.84 9.78 2.19
C HIS A 195 17.88 10.57 1.28
N TYR A 196 16.59 10.22 1.17
CA TYR A 196 15.65 10.85 0.22
C TYR A 196 15.52 12.38 0.39
N LYS A 197 15.82 12.91 1.57
CA LYS A 197 15.81 14.36 1.87
C LYS A 197 16.99 15.09 1.24
N ASP A 198 18.09 14.38 1.08
CA ASP A 198 19.32 14.92 0.57
C ASP A 198 19.32 15.03 -0.96
N GLU A 199 20.27 15.76 -1.51
CA GLU A 199 20.50 15.81 -2.94
C GLU A 199 21.24 14.54 -3.39
N ILE A 200 20.48 13.47 -3.67
CA ILE A 200 21.05 12.20 -4.14
C ILE A 200 21.13 12.22 -5.67
N THR A 201 22.31 12.05 -6.20
CA THR A 201 22.56 11.94 -7.64
C THR A 201 22.49 10.49 -8.13
N LEU A 202 22.43 10.30 -9.44
CA LEU A 202 22.51 8.97 -10.04
C LEU A 202 23.88 8.33 -9.79
N GLU A 203 24.92 9.14 -9.79
CA GLU A 203 26.31 8.79 -9.54
C GLU A 203 26.47 8.25 -8.13
N ASP A 204 25.95 8.95 -7.11
CA ASP A 204 26.05 8.54 -5.71
C ASP A 204 25.46 7.15 -5.48
N VAL A 205 24.28 6.90 -6.06
CA VAL A 205 23.60 5.60 -5.87
C VAL A 205 24.28 4.49 -6.69
N ALA A 206 24.80 4.82 -7.86
CA ALA A 206 25.56 3.87 -8.67
C ALA A 206 26.88 3.46 -7.98
N ASP A 207 27.59 4.40 -7.37
CA ASP A 207 28.81 4.15 -6.61
C ASP A 207 28.52 3.32 -5.35
N HIS A 208 27.44 3.65 -4.63
CA HIS A 208 26.99 2.85 -3.47
C HIS A 208 26.63 1.41 -3.86
N ALA A 209 26.17 1.20 -5.09
CA ALA A 209 25.86 -0.12 -5.63
C ALA A 209 27.08 -0.83 -6.23
N ASN A 210 28.26 -0.20 -6.29
CA ASN A 210 29.43 -0.66 -7.04
C ASN A 210 29.10 -0.96 -8.53
N LEU A 211 28.41 -0.03 -9.18
CA LEU A 211 28.00 -0.11 -10.60
C LEU A 211 28.35 1.19 -11.30
N THR A 212 28.56 1.12 -12.62
CA THR A 212 28.54 2.34 -13.45
C THR A 212 27.12 2.90 -13.53
N PRO A 213 26.93 4.23 -13.73
CA PRO A 213 25.59 4.82 -13.84
C PRO A 213 24.67 4.13 -14.86
N GLN A 214 25.21 3.76 -16.03
CA GLN A 214 24.45 3.04 -17.06
C GLN A 214 24.06 1.62 -16.63
N ALA A 215 24.97 0.89 -15.98
CA ALA A 215 24.69 -0.44 -15.43
C ALA A 215 23.65 -0.36 -14.30
N PHE A 216 23.79 0.63 -13.42
CA PHE A 216 22.84 0.92 -12.37
C PHE A 216 21.43 1.22 -12.92
N CYS A 217 21.29 2.09 -13.90
CA CYS A 217 19.98 2.40 -14.51
C CYS A 217 19.27 1.14 -15.03
N ARG A 218 20.00 0.27 -15.75
CA ARG A 218 19.44 -1.00 -16.24
C ARG A 218 19.11 -1.95 -15.13
N TYR A 219 20.01 -2.12 -14.15
CA TYR A 219 19.84 -2.97 -12.99
C TYR A 219 18.63 -2.52 -12.16
N PHE A 220 18.58 -1.24 -11.79
CA PHE A 220 17.51 -0.68 -10.97
C PHE A 220 16.13 -0.78 -11.65
N LYS A 221 16.05 -0.42 -12.96
CA LYS A 221 14.82 -0.54 -13.72
C LYS A 221 14.35 -1.99 -13.86
N LYS A 222 15.30 -2.93 -14.02
CA LYS A 222 14.98 -4.37 -14.07
C LYS A 222 14.37 -4.88 -12.76
N HIS A 223 14.93 -4.46 -11.60
CA HIS A 223 14.49 -4.96 -10.28
C HIS A 223 13.34 -4.17 -9.66
N CYS A 224 13.25 -2.85 -9.90
CA CYS A 224 12.21 -1.98 -9.32
C CYS A 224 11.06 -1.66 -10.29
N GLY A 225 11.15 -2.04 -11.57
CA GLY A 225 10.16 -1.75 -12.59
C GLY A 225 10.05 -0.27 -13.00
N VAL A 226 10.80 0.61 -12.32
CA VAL A 226 10.80 2.08 -12.55
C VAL A 226 12.22 2.63 -12.53
N THR A 227 12.41 3.86 -13.04
CA THR A 227 13.70 4.52 -12.94
C THR A 227 14.00 4.96 -11.50
N PHE A 228 15.29 5.14 -11.17
CA PHE A 228 15.74 5.69 -9.88
C PHE A 228 15.03 7.01 -9.53
N VAL A 229 15.02 7.97 -10.46
CA VAL A 229 14.37 9.29 -10.23
C VAL A 229 12.88 9.13 -9.97
N THR A 230 12.20 8.23 -10.68
CA THR A 230 10.77 7.93 -10.42
C THR A 230 10.58 7.32 -9.03
N TYR A 231 11.46 6.43 -8.61
CA TYR A 231 11.41 5.79 -7.29
C TYR A 231 11.66 6.80 -6.17
N LEU A 232 12.72 7.61 -6.27
CA LEU A 232 13.04 8.68 -5.33
C LEU A 232 11.87 9.67 -5.20
N ASN A 233 11.32 10.12 -6.31
CA ASN A 233 10.18 11.03 -6.31
C ASN A 233 8.93 10.42 -5.65
N ARG A 234 8.69 9.13 -5.78
CA ARG A 234 7.58 8.45 -5.08
C ARG A 234 7.77 8.46 -3.57
N ILE A 235 9.00 8.21 -3.08
CA ILE A 235 9.31 8.29 -1.65
C ILE A 235 9.08 9.71 -1.14
N ARG A 236 9.62 10.73 -1.83
CA ARG A 236 9.46 12.14 -1.47
C ARG A 236 8.00 12.57 -1.42
N VAL A 237 7.22 12.24 -2.46
CA VAL A 237 5.78 12.56 -2.50
C VAL A 237 5.01 11.86 -1.40
N LYS A 238 5.32 10.58 -1.10
CA LYS A 238 4.71 9.87 0.02
C LYS A 238 4.93 10.60 1.33
N GLU A 239 6.16 11.04 1.58
CA GLU A 239 6.50 11.75 2.81
C GLU A 239 5.83 13.13 2.87
N VAL A 240 5.74 13.85 1.75
CA VAL A 240 4.94 15.09 1.68
C VAL A 240 3.48 14.82 2.05
N CYS A 241 2.86 13.77 1.50
CA CYS A 241 1.48 13.41 1.84
C CYS A 241 1.33 13.07 3.32
N ASN A 242 2.29 12.36 3.92
CA ASN A 242 2.28 12.07 5.35
C ASN A 242 2.28 13.36 6.19
N GLN A 243 3.17 14.31 5.86
CA GLN A 243 3.28 15.58 6.59
C GLN A 243 2.09 16.51 6.33
N LEU A 244 1.49 16.49 5.13
CA LEU A 244 0.28 17.25 4.83
C LEU A 244 -0.96 16.72 5.59
N ASN A 245 -0.94 15.46 6.00
CA ASN A 245 -2.01 14.83 6.78
C ASN A 245 -1.85 15.02 8.29
N GLU A 246 -0.70 15.49 8.74
CA GLU A 246 -0.49 15.94 10.12
C GLU A 246 -1.02 17.39 10.25
N ASP A 247 -1.64 17.75 11.38
CA ASP A 247 -2.14 19.11 11.66
C ASP A 247 -0.98 20.11 11.88
N HIS A 248 -0.14 20.26 10.88
CA HIS A 248 0.94 21.23 10.89
C HIS A 248 0.51 22.54 10.22
N LEU A 249 0.95 23.67 10.83
CA LEU A 249 0.80 25.00 10.26
C LEU A 249 1.76 25.30 9.10
N ASP A 250 2.53 24.30 8.69
CA ASP A 250 3.58 24.46 7.69
C ASP A 250 3.00 24.59 6.27
N SER A 251 3.62 25.46 5.49
CA SER A 251 3.22 25.64 4.10
C SER A 251 3.59 24.40 3.26
N VAL A 252 2.77 24.09 2.25
CA VAL A 252 3.05 23.02 1.29
C VAL A 252 4.46 23.11 0.68
N SER A 253 4.93 24.34 0.44
CA SER A 253 6.26 24.59 -0.09
C SER A 253 7.36 24.23 0.89
N PHE A 254 7.19 24.57 2.16
CA PHE A 254 8.15 24.21 3.22
C PHE A 254 8.26 22.69 3.38
N ILE A 255 7.12 22.01 3.43
CA ILE A 255 7.07 20.55 3.50
C ILE A 255 7.77 19.92 2.28
N ALA A 256 7.51 20.43 1.06
CA ALA A 256 8.14 19.92 -0.14
C ALA A 256 9.68 20.05 -0.11
N TYR A 257 10.20 21.19 0.34
CA TYR A 257 11.64 21.39 0.50
C TYR A 257 12.23 20.43 1.54
N ASN A 258 11.59 20.26 2.69
CA ASN A 258 12.03 19.34 3.74
C ASN A 258 11.99 17.87 3.31
N CYS A 259 11.21 17.55 2.28
CA CYS A 259 11.17 16.23 1.66
C CYS A 259 12.14 16.09 0.46
N GLY A 260 13.04 17.04 0.25
CA GLY A 260 14.12 16.96 -0.74
C GLY A 260 13.79 17.46 -2.13
N PHE A 261 12.67 18.19 -2.33
CA PHE A 261 12.41 18.85 -3.60
C PHE A 261 13.12 20.22 -3.67
N ASN A 262 13.97 20.40 -4.66
CA ASN A 262 14.71 21.66 -4.87
C ASN A 262 13.92 22.71 -5.66
N SER A 263 12.72 22.38 -6.19
CA SER A 263 11.89 23.28 -6.97
C SER A 263 10.41 22.97 -6.76
N ILE A 264 9.65 23.99 -6.38
CA ILE A 264 8.20 23.91 -6.21
C ILE A 264 7.47 23.62 -7.52
N THR A 265 7.95 24.15 -8.63
CA THR A 265 7.39 23.87 -9.96
C THR A 265 7.53 22.38 -10.30
N ASN A 266 8.73 21.81 -10.09
CA ASN A 266 8.96 20.39 -10.29
C ASN A 266 8.14 19.53 -9.30
N PHE A 267 8.11 19.94 -8.02
CA PHE A 267 7.29 19.28 -7.01
C PHE A 267 5.81 19.20 -7.44
N ASN A 268 5.19 20.33 -7.76
CA ASN A 268 3.77 20.35 -8.15
C ASN A 268 3.47 19.44 -9.35
N ARG A 269 4.36 19.45 -10.35
CA ARG A 269 4.26 18.58 -11.53
C ARG A 269 4.36 17.10 -11.16
N VAL A 270 5.35 16.75 -10.34
CA VAL A 270 5.61 15.38 -9.88
C VAL A 270 4.49 14.90 -8.96
N PHE A 271 4.07 15.74 -8.01
CA PHE A 271 2.97 15.43 -7.10
C PHE A 271 1.69 15.13 -7.87
N LYS A 272 1.29 16.01 -8.78
CA LYS A 272 0.11 15.79 -9.64
C LYS A 272 0.23 14.53 -10.51
N GLN A 273 1.45 14.23 -10.99
CA GLN A 273 1.68 13.02 -11.77
C GLN A 273 1.53 11.73 -10.94
N ILE A 274 1.96 11.75 -9.68
CA ILE A 274 1.96 10.57 -8.78
C ILE A 274 0.61 10.43 -8.07
N VAL A 275 0.07 11.52 -7.51
CA VAL A 275 -1.14 11.52 -6.67
C VAL A 275 -2.41 11.69 -7.52
N GLY A 276 -2.32 12.35 -8.67
CA GLY A 276 -3.45 12.56 -9.59
C GLY A 276 -4.13 13.92 -9.43
N CYS A 277 -3.96 14.62 -8.30
CA CYS A 277 -4.45 15.95 -8.03
C CYS A 277 -3.32 16.87 -7.57
N ASN A 278 -3.56 18.19 -7.48
CA ASN A 278 -2.56 19.09 -6.94
C ASN A 278 -2.52 19.04 -5.38
N PRO A 279 -1.43 19.53 -4.73
CA PRO A 279 -1.30 19.44 -3.28
C PRO A 279 -2.41 20.12 -2.49
N LYS A 280 -2.95 21.25 -3.00
CA LYS A 280 -4.06 21.96 -2.33
C LYS A 280 -5.36 21.15 -2.39
N GLU A 281 -5.67 20.60 -3.56
CA GLU A 281 -6.82 19.70 -3.76
C GLU A 281 -6.70 18.47 -2.86
N TYR A 282 -5.51 17.90 -2.75
CA TYR A 282 -5.23 16.76 -1.86
C TYR A 282 -5.57 17.07 -0.40
N VAL A 283 -5.05 18.18 0.13
CA VAL A 283 -5.33 18.62 1.53
C VAL A 283 -6.82 18.89 1.73
N GLN A 284 -7.49 19.50 0.76
CA GLN A 284 -8.91 19.80 0.85
C GLN A 284 -9.76 18.52 0.87
N GLN A 285 -9.45 17.54 0.00
CA GLN A 285 -10.11 16.24 -0.03
C GLN A 285 -9.87 15.46 1.26
N TYR A 286 -8.65 15.47 1.78
CA TYR A 286 -8.31 14.82 3.05
C TYR A 286 -9.08 15.39 4.23
N LYS A 287 -9.16 16.74 4.35
CA LYS A 287 -9.96 17.40 5.39
C LYS A 287 -11.44 17.09 5.26
N GLN A 288 -12.00 17.09 4.06
CA GLN A 288 -13.41 16.72 3.84
C GLN A 288 -13.69 15.28 4.28
N THR A 289 -12.79 14.36 4.03
CA THR A 289 -12.91 12.95 4.48
C THR A 289 -12.87 12.84 6.00
N LEU A 290 -12.00 13.60 6.68
CA LEU A 290 -11.95 13.63 8.16
C LEU A 290 -13.22 14.20 8.80
N TYR A 291 -13.78 15.29 8.23
CA TYR A 291 -15.01 15.90 8.74
C TYR A 291 -16.29 15.12 8.44
N SER A 292 -16.25 14.15 7.49
CA SER A 292 -17.37 13.25 7.22
C SER A 292 -17.41 12.02 8.13
N VAL A 293 -16.39 11.84 8.98
CA VAL A 293 -16.24 10.71 9.92
C VAL A 293 -16.52 11.12 11.38
N ILE A 294 -16.69 12.42 11.65
CA ILE A 294 -17.14 12.98 12.94
C ILE A 294 -18.64 13.27 12.86
#